data_3c7b55a170612cb9f4cea51520efbf01
#
_entry.id   3c7b55a170612cb9f4cea51520efbf01
#
_cell.length_a   1.000
_cell.length_b   1.000
_cell.length_c   1.000
_cell.angle_alpha   90.00
_cell.angle_beta   90.00
_cell.angle_gamma   90.00
#
_symmetry.space_group_name_H-M   'P 1'
#
loop_
_entity.id
_entity.type
_entity.pdbx_description
1 polymer ?
#
loop_
_entity_poly.entity_id
_entity_poly.type
_entity_poly.pdbx_seq_one_letter_code
_entity_poly.pdbx_strand_id
1 'polypeptide(L)'
;MIRAAIFDVDGVLLDSLGIWWELGARYLRSRGLVPREGLGQTLFPMSLPEGAAYLKENYALPESPAEIQQSIQTLLREFYLREVQPKPGAPEALAFLRCRGIPMALATTSPRMLVQPALERTGLLPFFSALLTTDEVGEEKTSPAIYRQAARSLAARPDSTLVAEDSLYALQTAAGAGFVTMGVFDPMGEPDQQGLVRAADIWVSSLEELPARWPLLNR
;
A
#
# COMPACT_ATOMS: atom_id res chain seq x y z
N MET A 1 24.82 6.09 4.66
CA MET A 1 24.27 7.10 3.71
C MET A 1 23.36 6.40 2.72
N ILE A 2 22.12 6.83 2.60
CA ILE A 2 21.10 6.26 1.70
C ILE A 2 21.45 6.54 0.23
N ARG A 3 21.38 5.51 -0.59
CA ARG A 3 21.71 5.53 -2.03
C ARG A 3 20.55 5.07 -2.92
N ALA A 4 19.51 4.46 -2.35
CA ALA A 4 18.31 4.03 -3.06
C ALA A 4 17.11 4.04 -2.11
N ALA A 5 15.89 4.01 -2.64
CA ALA A 5 14.69 3.88 -1.84
C ALA A 5 13.67 2.94 -2.49
N ILE A 6 12.99 2.17 -1.67
CA ILE A 6 11.91 1.25 -2.04
C ILE A 6 10.67 1.70 -1.29
N PHE A 7 9.56 1.82 -1.98
CA PHE A 7 8.30 2.23 -1.39
C PHE A 7 7.26 1.14 -1.57
N ASP A 8 6.50 0.87 -0.52
CA ASP A 8 5.19 0.28 -0.70
C ASP A 8 4.25 1.27 -1.41
N VAL A 9 3.10 0.79 -1.87
CA VAL A 9 2.14 1.59 -2.63
C VAL A 9 0.94 1.99 -1.77
N ASP A 10 0.22 1.00 -1.25
CA ASP A 10 -1.05 1.21 -0.55
C ASP A 10 -0.79 1.63 0.91
N GLY A 11 -1.37 2.73 1.36
CA GLY A 11 -1.09 3.27 2.69
C GLY A 11 0.24 4.04 2.80
N VAL A 12 1.12 3.95 1.78
CA VAL A 12 2.39 4.71 1.73
C VAL A 12 2.35 5.82 0.68
N LEU A 13 2.09 5.49 -0.57
CA LEU A 13 2.05 6.44 -1.69
C LEU A 13 0.64 6.78 -2.14
N LEU A 14 -0.27 5.81 -2.07
CA LEU A 14 -1.68 5.97 -2.42
C LEU A 14 -2.55 5.92 -1.17
N ASP A 15 -3.53 6.81 -1.10
CA ASP A 15 -4.58 6.83 -0.08
C ASP A 15 -5.68 5.83 -0.46
N SER A 16 -5.34 4.55 -0.34
CA SER A 16 -6.14 3.45 -0.88
C SER A 16 -6.75 2.54 0.19
N LEU A 17 -6.25 2.54 1.44
CA LEU A 17 -6.69 1.56 2.43
C LEU A 17 -8.14 1.76 2.88
N GLY A 18 -8.63 2.99 2.86
CA GLY A 18 -10.01 3.31 3.20
C GLY A 18 -11.07 2.61 2.34
N ILE A 19 -10.72 2.21 1.10
CA ILE A 19 -11.67 1.55 0.19
C ILE A 19 -12.17 0.22 0.77
N TRP A 20 -11.32 -0.52 1.49
CA TRP A 20 -11.68 -1.83 2.03
C TRP A 20 -12.83 -1.78 3.04
N TRP A 21 -12.97 -0.65 3.76
CA TRP A 21 -14.10 -0.41 4.66
C TRP A 21 -15.39 -0.04 3.91
N GLU A 22 -15.26 0.48 2.69
CA GLU A 22 -16.38 0.99 1.92
C GLU A 22 -16.90 0.05 0.84
N LEU A 23 -16.10 -0.92 0.38
CA LEU A 23 -16.44 -1.77 -0.77
C LEU A 23 -17.81 -2.41 -0.67
N GLY A 24 -18.14 -3.03 0.48
CA GLY A 24 -19.47 -3.63 0.70
C GLY A 24 -20.60 -2.61 0.64
N ALA A 25 -20.38 -1.43 1.23
CA ALA A 25 -21.36 -0.35 1.21
C ALA A 25 -21.53 0.24 -0.21
N ARG A 26 -20.43 0.41 -0.95
CA ARG A 26 -20.48 0.85 -2.36
C ARG A 26 -21.22 -0.15 -3.23
N TYR A 27 -20.97 -1.45 -3.04
CA TYR A 27 -21.69 -2.50 -3.75
C TYR A 27 -23.20 -2.43 -3.48
N LEU A 28 -23.62 -2.36 -2.21
CA LEU A 28 -25.05 -2.26 -1.87
C LEU A 28 -25.71 -1.01 -2.46
N ARG A 29 -25.05 0.14 -2.37
CA ARG A 29 -25.57 1.39 -2.98
C ARG A 29 -25.71 1.27 -4.49
N SER A 30 -24.81 0.57 -5.17
CA SER A 30 -24.93 0.31 -6.63
C SER A 30 -26.15 -0.56 -6.98
N ARG A 31 -26.68 -1.29 -6.00
CA ARG A 31 -27.94 -2.07 -6.11
C ARG A 31 -29.17 -1.32 -5.59
N GLY A 32 -29.03 -0.04 -5.23
CA GLY A 32 -30.12 0.76 -4.65
C GLY A 32 -30.45 0.41 -3.21
N LEU A 33 -29.59 -0.32 -2.51
CA LEU A 33 -29.77 -0.74 -1.12
C LEU A 33 -29.03 0.20 -0.16
N VAL A 34 -29.59 0.36 1.05
CA VAL A 34 -28.99 1.15 2.12
C VAL A 34 -28.13 0.22 2.98
N PRO A 35 -26.81 0.47 3.08
CA PRO A 35 -25.94 -0.29 3.99
C PRO A 35 -26.35 -0.07 5.45
N ARG A 36 -26.29 -1.12 6.27
CA ARG A 36 -26.45 -1.00 7.72
C ARG A 36 -25.24 -0.28 8.31
N GLU A 37 -25.48 0.44 9.40
CA GLU A 37 -24.38 1.02 10.19
C GLU A 37 -23.42 -0.08 10.66
N GLY A 38 -22.10 0.21 10.65
CA GLY A 38 -21.08 -0.77 11.05
C GLY A 38 -20.76 -1.86 10.02
N LEU A 39 -21.32 -1.78 8.80
CA LEU A 39 -21.06 -2.81 7.78
C LEU A 39 -19.57 -2.96 7.46
N GLY A 40 -18.83 -1.86 7.36
CA GLY A 40 -17.38 -1.90 7.10
C GLY A 40 -16.63 -2.68 8.17
N GLN A 41 -16.94 -2.42 9.45
CA GLN A 41 -16.34 -3.15 10.57
C GLN A 41 -16.65 -4.64 10.53
N THR A 42 -17.87 -4.99 10.11
CA THR A 42 -18.30 -6.39 10.00
C THR A 42 -17.56 -7.12 8.87
N LEU A 43 -17.38 -6.47 7.73
CA LEU A 43 -16.77 -7.09 6.55
C LEU A 43 -15.25 -7.09 6.57
N PHE A 44 -14.62 -6.13 7.24
CA PHE A 44 -13.16 -5.94 7.22
C PHE A 44 -12.34 -7.19 7.58
N PRO A 45 -12.71 -8.00 8.60
CA PRO A 45 -11.97 -9.23 8.92
C PRO A 45 -12.28 -10.41 7.99
N MET A 46 -13.24 -10.28 7.05
CA MET A 46 -13.66 -11.35 6.17
C MET A 46 -12.84 -11.36 4.88
N SER A 47 -12.58 -12.53 4.35
CA SER A 47 -12.13 -12.66 2.97
C SER A 47 -13.20 -12.20 1.98
N LEU A 48 -12.82 -11.88 0.75
CA LEU A 48 -13.81 -11.46 -0.28
C LEU A 48 -14.94 -12.49 -0.50
N PRO A 49 -14.68 -13.82 -0.57
CA PRO A 49 -15.74 -14.81 -0.66
C PRO A 49 -16.68 -14.81 0.54
N GLU A 50 -16.14 -14.71 1.78
CA GLU A 50 -16.94 -14.65 3.01
C GLU A 50 -17.78 -13.39 3.06
N GLY A 51 -17.21 -12.23 2.73
CA GLY A 51 -17.94 -10.97 2.65
C GLY A 51 -19.07 -11.00 1.60
N ALA A 52 -18.83 -11.62 0.45
CA ALA A 52 -19.84 -11.79 -0.58
C ALA A 52 -20.99 -12.70 -0.11
N ALA A 53 -20.69 -13.80 0.57
CA ALA A 53 -21.70 -14.69 1.16
C ALA A 53 -22.51 -13.95 2.25
N TYR A 54 -21.82 -13.23 3.14
CA TYR A 54 -22.47 -12.39 4.15
C TYR A 54 -23.43 -11.36 3.53
N LEU A 55 -23.02 -10.65 2.49
CA LEU A 55 -23.85 -9.67 1.82
C LEU A 55 -25.09 -10.32 1.20
N LYS A 56 -24.94 -11.48 0.53
CA LYS A 56 -26.05 -12.22 -0.04
C LYS A 56 -27.10 -12.57 1.01
N GLU A 57 -26.68 -13.15 2.11
CA GLU A 57 -27.57 -13.64 3.17
C GLU A 57 -28.26 -12.49 3.90
N ASN A 58 -27.53 -11.43 4.24
CA ASN A 58 -28.02 -10.35 5.09
C ASN A 58 -28.82 -9.27 4.36
N TYR A 59 -28.72 -9.20 3.04
CA TYR A 59 -29.43 -8.22 2.20
C TYR A 59 -30.36 -8.86 1.16
N ALA A 60 -30.59 -10.18 1.25
CA ALA A 60 -31.43 -10.95 0.36
C ALA A 60 -31.17 -10.69 -1.13
N LEU A 61 -29.87 -10.65 -1.49
CA LEU A 61 -29.44 -10.35 -2.85
C LEU A 61 -29.79 -11.53 -3.80
N PRO A 62 -30.27 -11.25 -5.01
CA PRO A 62 -30.54 -12.31 -5.99
C PRO A 62 -29.28 -12.95 -6.55
N GLU A 63 -28.18 -12.18 -6.65
CA GLU A 63 -26.90 -12.63 -7.20
C GLU A 63 -26.28 -13.74 -6.34
N SER A 64 -25.51 -14.61 -6.96
CA SER A 64 -24.66 -15.60 -6.28
C SER A 64 -23.48 -14.91 -5.57
N PRO A 65 -22.89 -15.52 -4.54
CA PRO A 65 -21.67 -14.98 -3.90
C PRO A 65 -20.54 -14.71 -4.89
N ALA A 66 -20.39 -15.54 -5.93
CA ALA A 66 -19.38 -15.35 -6.96
C ALA A 66 -19.62 -14.09 -7.81
N GLU A 67 -20.88 -13.82 -8.18
CA GLU A 67 -21.25 -12.60 -8.92
C GLU A 67 -21.08 -11.35 -8.06
N ILE A 68 -21.40 -11.43 -6.76
CA ILE A 68 -21.17 -10.35 -5.80
C ILE A 68 -19.69 -10.07 -5.69
N GLN A 69 -18.86 -11.10 -5.52
CA GLN A 69 -17.40 -10.97 -5.44
C GLN A 69 -16.83 -10.32 -6.71
N GLN A 70 -17.26 -10.76 -7.88
CA GLN A 70 -16.83 -10.17 -9.16
C GLN A 70 -17.22 -8.70 -9.29
N SER A 71 -18.42 -8.34 -8.83
CA SER A 71 -18.88 -6.95 -8.81
C SER A 71 -18.05 -6.09 -7.86
N ILE A 72 -17.71 -6.60 -6.67
CA ILE A 72 -16.83 -5.93 -5.71
C ILE A 72 -15.43 -5.74 -6.28
N GLN A 73 -14.87 -6.75 -6.94
CA GLN A 73 -13.57 -6.63 -7.62
C GLN A 73 -13.59 -5.57 -8.74
N THR A 74 -14.72 -5.46 -9.45
CA THR A 74 -14.90 -4.41 -10.47
C THR A 74 -14.92 -3.02 -9.82
N LEU A 75 -15.64 -2.84 -8.71
CA LEU A 75 -15.67 -1.58 -7.97
C LEU A 75 -14.28 -1.20 -7.42
N LEU A 76 -13.54 -2.18 -6.90
CA LEU A 76 -12.16 -1.98 -6.45
C LEU A 76 -11.27 -1.49 -7.60
N ARG A 77 -11.36 -2.15 -8.76
CA ARG A 77 -10.62 -1.75 -9.95
C ARG A 77 -10.97 -0.33 -10.41
N GLU A 78 -12.26 0.02 -10.46
CA GLU A 78 -12.71 1.37 -10.81
C GLU A 78 -12.17 2.43 -9.85
N PHE A 79 -12.13 2.12 -8.55
CA PHE A 79 -11.53 3.01 -7.55
C PHE A 79 -10.05 3.31 -7.86
N TYR A 80 -9.22 2.28 -8.11
CA TYR A 80 -7.81 2.49 -8.47
C TYR A 80 -7.66 3.25 -9.79
N LEU A 81 -8.46 2.91 -10.78
CA LEU A 81 -8.39 3.54 -12.11
C LEU A 81 -8.82 5.00 -12.12
N ARG A 82 -9.77 5.41 -11.25
CA ARG A 82 -10.44 6.71 -11.40
C ARG A 82 -10.41 7.60 -10.17
N GLU A 83 -10.36 7.02 -8.96
CA GLU A 83 -10.62 7.78 -7.73
C GLU A 83 -9.38 7.96 -6.85
N VAL A 84 -8.62 6.87 -6.59
CA VAL A 84 -7.52 6.88 -5.63
C VAL A 84 -6.57 8.06 -5.85
N GLN A 85 -6.17 8.71 -4.76
CA GLN A 85 -5.29 9.87 -4.79
C GLN A 85 -3.92 9.53 -4.18
N PRO A 86 -2.86 10.28 -4.51
CA PRO A 86 -1.62 10.23 -3.75
C PRO A 86 -1.87 10.61 -2.29
N LYS A 87 -1.15 9.97 -1.38
CA LYS A 87 -1.10 10.46 0.00
C LYS A 87 -0.45 11.85 0.07
N PRO A 88 -0.85 12.67 1.06
CA PRO A 88 -0.23 13.98 1.27
C PRO A 88 1.31 13.88 1.35
N GLY A 89 1.99 14.73 0.60
CA GLY A 89 3.45 14.77 0.54
C GLY A 89 4.12 13.70 -0.32
N ALA A 90 3.39 12.74 -0.90
CA ALA A 90 4.01 11.69 -1.71
C ALA A 90 4.71 12.25 -2.97
N PRO A 91 4.10 13.11 -3.79
CA PRO A 91 4.78 13.70 -4.95
C PRO A 91 6.03 14.51 -4.55
N GLU A 92 5.93 15.29 -3.48
CA GLU A 92 7.00 16.17 -2.97
C GLU A 92 8.18 15.34 -2.43
N ALA A 93 7.90 14.28 -1.68
CA ALA A 93 8.91 13.37 -1.15
C ALA A 93 9.67 12.66 -2.28
N LEU A 94 8.95 12.18 -3.30
CA LEU A 94 9.56 11.55 -4.47
C LEU A 94 10.40 12.54 -5.28
N ALA A 95 9.91 13.77 -5.48
CA ALA A 95 10.66 14.83 -6.13
C ALA A 95 11.93 15.21 -5.35
N PHE A 96 11.84 15.27 -4.02
CA PHE A 96 12.97 15.52 -3.12
C PHE A 96 14.08 14.46 -3.28
N LEU A 97 13.71 13.17 -3.34
CA LEU A 97 14.67 12.08 -3.54
C LEU A 97 15.28 12.09 -4.95
N ARG A 98 14.45 12.32 -5.97
CA ARG A 98 14.91 12.41 -7.37
C ARG A 98 15.92 13.54 -7.56
N CYS A 99 15.69 14.72 -6.97
CA CYS A 99 16.62 15.84 -7.02
C CYS A 99 17.98 15.53 -6.35
N ARG A 100 18.04 14.50 -5.50
CA ARG A 100 19.26 14.00 -4.85
C ARG A 100 19.93 12.84 -5.59
N GLY A 101 19.38 12.46 -6.74
CA GLY A 101 19.87 11.33 -7.52
C GLY A 101 19.63 9.97 -6.85
N ILE A 102 18.64 9.87 -5.96
CA ILE A 102 18.28 8.61 -5.29
C ILE A 102 17.34 7.83 -6.23
N PRO A 103 17.77 6.71 -6.81
CA PRO A 103 16.90 5.85 -7.61
C PRO A 103 15.87 5.17 -6.71
N MET A 104 14.67 4.94 -7.27
CA MET A 104 13.53 4.44 -6.52
C MET A 104 12.87 3.24 -7.20
N ALA A 105 12.36 2.30 -6.41
CA ALA A 105 11.55 1.18 -6.84
C ALA A 105 10.29 1.03 -5.98
N LEU A 106 9.30 0.33 -6.52
CA LEU A 106 8.08 -0.05 -5.82
C LEU A 106 8.12 -1.54 -5.44
N ALA A 107 7.59 -1.84 -4.25
CA ALA A 107 7.42 -3.20 -3.76
C ALA A 107 6.04 -3.31 -3.08
N THR A 108 5.07 -3.97 -3.71
CA THR A 108 3.68 -4.01 -3.25
C THR A 108 3.09 -5.42 -3.24
N THR A 109 2.11 -5.66 -2.37
CA THR A 109 1.27 -6.86 -2.37
C THR A 109 0.10 -6.74 -3.35
N SER A 110 -0.23 -5.52 -3.78
CA SER A 110 -1.35 -5.29 -4.70
C SER A 110 -1.03 -5.72 -6.13
N PRO A 111 -1.99 -6.31 -6.85
CA PRO A 111 -1.81 -6.70 -8.24
C PRO A 111 -1.39 -5.52 -9.13
N ARG A 112 -0.40 -5.75 -9.99
CA ARG A 112 0.11 -4.75 -10.96
C ARG A 112 -1.01 -4.06 -11.74
N MET A 113 -2.00 -4.83 -12.18
CA MET A 113 -3.13 -4.33 -12.97
C MET A 113 -3.99 -3.29 -12.25
N LEU A 114 -3.90 -3.17 -10.92
CA LEU A 114 -4.56 -2.14 -10.12
C LEU A 114 -3.64 -0.94 -9.91
N VAL A 115 -2.43 -1.18 -9.41
CA VAL A 115 -1.56 -0.10 -8.94
C VAL A 115 -0.85 0.64 -10.08
N GLN A 116 -0.45 -0.04 -11.15
CA GLN A 116 0.28 0.63 -12.24
C GLN A 116 -0.54 1.73 -12.91
N PRO A 117 -1.81 1.49 -13.36
CA PRO A 117 -2.63 2.56 -13.94
C PRO A 117 -2.95 3.69 -12.95
N ALA A 118 -3.09 3.38 -11.66
CA ALA A 118 -3.29 4.39 -10.62
C ALA A 118 -2.06 5.30 -10.48
N LEU A 119 -0.86 4.71 -10.45
CA LEU A 119 0.42 5.45 -10.39
C LEU A 119 0.69 6.25 -11.68
N GLU A 120 0.27 5.74 -12.84
CA GLU A 120 0.33 6.49 -14.11
C GLU A 120 -0.58 7.71 -14.05
N ARG A 121 -1.85 7.52 -13.69
CA ARG A 121 -2.85 8.60 -13.60
C ARG A 121 -2.47 9.66 -12.57
N THR A 122 -1.93 9.27 -11.44
CA THR A 122 -1.50 10.17 -10.37
C THR A 122 -0.13 10.83 -10.64
N GLY A 123 0.56 10.45 -11.73
CA GLY A 123 1.87 11.00 -12.10
C GLY A 123 3.02 10.50 -11.22
N LEU A 124 2.80 9.45 -10.41
CA LEU A 124 3.83 8.91 -9.53
C LEU A 124 4.74 7.90 -10.22
N LEU A 125 4.23 7.13 -11.21
CA LEU A 125 5.00 6.07 -11.86
C LEU A 125 6.35 6.53 -12.44
N PRO A 126 6.48 7.72 -13.07
CA PRO A 126 7.75 8.17 -13.65
C PRO A 126 8.89 8.42 -12.65
N PHE A 127 8.65 8.35 -11.35
CA PHE A 127 9.68 8.43 -10.33
C PHE A 127 10.44 7.12 -10.14
N PHE A 128 9.89 5.99 -10.59
CA PHE A 128 10.37 4.66 -10.27
C PHE A 128 11.02 3.96 -11.45
N SER A 129 12.14 3.30 -11.20
CA SER A 129 12.86 2.49 -12.19
C SER A 129 12.32 1.06 -12.28
N ALA A 130 11.62 0.59 -11.24
CA ALA A 130 11.03 -0.74 -11.19
C ALA A 130 9.75 -0.72 -10.34
N LEU A 131 8.81 -1.59 -10.70
CA LEU A 131 7.63 -1.94 -9.92
C LEU A 131 7.65 -3.47 -9.77
N LEU A 132 7.63 -3.96 -8.54
CA LEU A 132 7.57 -5.37 -8.21
C LEU A 132 6.31 -5.65 -7.39
N THR A 133 5.67 -6.78 -7.68
CA THR A 133 4.54 -7.27 -6.89
C THR A 133 4.87 -8.62 -6.26
N THR A 134 4.24 -8.95 -5.14
CA THR A 134 4.44 -10.26 -4.48
C THR A 134 4.02 -11.41 -5.40
N ASP A 135 2.98 -11.24 -6.21
CA ASP A 135 2.54 -12.22 -7.20
C ASP A 135 3.66 -12.58 -8.22
N GLU A 136 4.39 -11.55 -8.69
CA GLU A 136 5.47 -11.74 -9.66
C GLU A 136 6.74 -12.31 -9.03
N VAL A 137 6.99 -11.97 -7.76
CA VAL A 137 8.14 -12.51 -7.01
C VAL A 137 7.87 -13.92 -6.50
N GLY A 138 6.60 -14.27 -6.30
CA GLY A 138 6.16 -15.58 -5.79
C GLY A 138 6.32 -15.74 -4.27
N GLU A 139 6.57 -14.65 -3.54
CA GLU A 139 6.74 -14.65 -2.08
C GLU A 139 6.07 -13.39 -1.48
N GLU A 140 5.38 -13.59 -0.36
CA GLU A 140 4.76 -12.51 0.41
C GLU A 140 5.80 -11.65 1.14
N LYS A 141 5.41 -10.46 1.62
CA LYS A 141 6.30 -9.53 2.37
C LYS A 141 6.73 -10.04 3.76
N THR A 142 6.29 -11.21 4.17
CA THR A 142 6.87 -11.97 5.29
C THR A 142 8.26 -12.54 4.94
N SER A 143 8.59 -12.59 3.64
CA SER A 143 9.93 -12.85 3.11
C SER A 143 10.56 -11.56 2.59
N PRO A 144 11.88 -11.36 2.75
CA PRO A 144 12.57 -10.19 2.21
C PRO A 144 12.83 -10.27 0.69
N ALA A 145 12.30 -11.26 -0.02
CA ALA A 145 12.61 -11.50 -1.43
C ALA A 145 12.30 -10.29 -2.31
N ILE A 146 11.11 -9.68 -2.13
CA ILE A 146 10.68 -8.53 -2.94
C ILE A 146 11.60 -7.31 -2.72
N TYR A 147 11.99 -7.01 -1.47
CA TYR A 147 12.90 -5.91 -1.17
C TYR A 147 14.30 -6.14 -1.73
N ARG A 148 14.83 -7.37 -1.59
CA ARG A 148 16.13 -7.76 -2.16
C ARG A 148 16.12 -7.66 -3.68
N GLN A 149 15.04 -8.06 -4.34
CA GLN A 149 14.91 -7.95 -5.78
C GLN A 149 14.79 -6.49 -6.23
N ALA A 150 14.02 -5.66 -5.51
CA ALA A 150 13.93 -4.22 -5.75
C ALA A 150 15.30 -3.52 -5.57
N ALA A 151 16.04 -3.83 -4.51
CA ALA A 151 17.39 -3.27 -4.31
C ALA A 151 18.36 -3.67 -5.43
N ARG A 152 18.30 -4.94 -5.89
CA ARG A 152 19.09 -5.39 -7.05
C ARG A 152 18.76 -4.63 -8.33
N SER A 153 17.48 -4.36 -8.60
CA SER A 153 17.08 -3.58 -9.78
C SER A 153 17.60 -2.13 -9.75
N LEU A 154 17.88 -1.62 -8.54
CA LEU A 154 18.48 -0.30 -8.30
C LEU A 154 20.00 -0.33 -8.19
N ALA A 155 20.65 -1.48 -8.37
CA ALA A 155 22.08 -1.70 -8.15
C ALA A 155 22.53 -1.23 -6.73
N ALA A 156 21.69 -1.40 -5.72
CA ALA A 156 21.91 -0.93 -4.37
C ALA A 156 22.02 -2.09 -3.36
N ARG A 157 22.68 -1.80 -2.23
CA ARG A 157 22.83 -2.75 -1.12
C ARG A 157 21.74 -2.48 -0.08
N PRO A 158 21.28 -3.50 0.66
CA PRO A 158 20.29 -3.31 1.72
C PRO A 158 20.65 -2.19 2.71
N ASP A 159 21.89 -2.20 3.23
CA ASP A 159 22.39 -1.25 4.24
C ASP A 159 22.45 0.23 3.78
N SER A 160 22.25 0.48 2.51
CA SER A 160 22.17 1.81 1.90
C SER A 160 20.85 2.05 1.15
N THR A 161 19.85 1.21 1.38
CA THR A 161 18.52 1.32 0.76
C THR A 161 17.46 1.56 1.82
N LEU A 162 16.70 2.64 1.66
CA LEU A 162 15.54 2.94 2.48
C LEU A 162 14.35 2.10 2.00
N VAL A 163 13.62 1.49 2.93
CA VAL A 163 12.31 0.85 2.69
C VAL A 163 11.24 1.62 3.45
N ALA A 164 10.24 2.13 2.75
CA ALA A 164 9.09 2.84 3.30
C ALA A 164 7.87 1.92 3.32
N GLU A 165 7.29 1.70 4.50
CA GLU A 165 6.19 0.77 4.76
C GLU A 165 5.22 1.32 5.79
N ASP A 166 3.94 0.97 5.66
CA ASP A 166 2.90 1.28 6.64
C ASP A 166 2.59 0.11 7.57
N SER A 167 3.00 -1.12 7.23
CA SER A 167 2.71 -2.32 8.01
C SER A 167 3.92 -2.84 8.79
N LEU A 168 3.68 -3.22 10.06
CA LEU A 168 4.72 -3.62 11.00
C LEU A 168 5.48 -4.87 10.55
N TYR A 169 4.75 -5.90 10.09
CA TYR A 169 5.40 -7.16 9.68
C TYR A 169 6.32 -6.97 8.47
N ALA A 170 5.90 -6.17 7.50
CA ALA A 170 6.67 -5.88 6.29
C ALA A 170 7.92 -5.03 6.61
N LEU A 171 7.74 -4.02 7.47
CA LEU A 171 8.84 -3.20 7.98
C LEU A 171 9.87 -4.04 8.75
N GLN A 172 9.42 -4.93 9.66
CA GLN A 172 10.29 -5.83 10.40
C GLN A 172 11.03 -6.80 9.48
N THR A 173 10.37 -7.29 8.43
CA THR A 173 11.00 -8.16 7.41
C THR A 173 12.13 -7.41 6.68
N ALA A 174 11.89 -6.17 6.29
CA ALA A 174 12.92 -5.33 5.66
C ALA A 174 14.08 -5.04 6.61
N ALA A 175 13.80 -4.65 7.86
CA ALA A 175 14.82 -4.41 8.89
C ALA A 175 15.67 -5.66 9.16
N GLY A 176 15.03 -6.84 9.31
CA GLY A 176 15.70 -8.13 9.50
C GLY A 176 16.59 -8.53 8.31
N ALA A 177 16.33 -8.00 7.13
CA ALA A 177 17.15 -8.20 5.93
C ALA A 177 18.28 -7.15 5.77
N GLY A 178 18.41 -6.23 6.73
CA GLY A 178 19.47 -5.21 6.79
C GLY A 178 19.17 -3.93 6.02
N PHE A 179 17.92 -3.69 5.65
CA PHE A 179 17.48 -2.41 5.06
C PHE A 179 17.31 -1.34 6.13
N VAL A 180 17.51 -0.10 5.72
CA VAL A 180 17.12 1.07 6.53
C VAL A 180 15.61 1.29 6.36
N THR A 181 14.89 1.54 7.43
CA THR A 181 13.43 1.49 7.43
C THR A 181 12.79 2.82 7.79
N MET A 182 11.69 3.14 7.09
CA MET A 182 10.82 4.26 7.39
C MET A 182 9.38 3.76 7.57
N GLY A 183 8.86 3.87 8.79
CA GLY A 183 7.44 3.67 9.06
C GLY A 183 6.62 4.87 8.60
N VAL A 184 5.57 4.64 7.83
CA VAL A 184 4.64 5.68 7.35
C VAL A 184 3.27 5.46 7.99
N PHE A 185 2.72 6.50 8.60
CA PHE A 185 1.39 6.42 9.20
C PHE A 185 0.29 6.33 8.16
N ASP A 186 -0.64 5.42 8.41
CA ASP A 186 -1.95 5.41 7.75
C ASP A 186 -3.04 5.12 8.80
N PRO A 187 -4.14 5.90 8.84
CA PRO A 187 -5.19 5.73 9.84
C PRO A 187 -5.97 4.42 9.69
N MET A 188 -5.93 3.80 8.50
CA MET A 188 -6.59 2.52 8.19
C MET A 188 -5.60 1.36 8.06
N GLY A 189 -4.29 1.63 8.25
CA GLY A 189 -3.20 0.67 8.14
C GLY A 189 -2.94 -0.12 9.42
N GLU A 190 -1.68 -0.15 9.84
CA GLU A 190 -1.20 -0.93 11.00
C GLU A 190 -1.92 -0.55 12.31
N PRO A 191 -2.59 -1.50 12.98
CA PRO A 191 -3.23 -1.21 14.27
C PRO A 191 -2.21 -1.00 15.41
N ASP A 192 -1.04 -1.67 15.39
CA ASP A 192 0.06 -1.44 16.34
C ASP A 192 0.99 -0.32 15.85
N GLN A 193 0.48 0.90 15.81
CA GLN A 193 1.27 2.08 15.45
C GLN A 193 2.50 2.28 16.35
N GLN A 194 2.40 1.92 17.63
CA GLN A 194 3.54 2.00 18.54
C GLN A 194 4.62 0.96 18.19
N GLY A 195 4.22 -0.23 17.77
CA GLY A 195 5.11 -1.24 17.23
C GLY A 195 5.84 -0.75 15.99
N LEU A 196 5.11 -0.15 15.05
CA LEU A 196 5.67 0.43 13.83
C LEU A 196 6.71 1.51 14.15
N VAL A 197 6.38 2.43 15.05
CA VAL A 197 7.33 3.48 15.52
C VAL A 197 8.60 2.89 16.13
N ARG A 198 8.49 1.83 16.94
CA ARG A 198 9.65 1.20 17.59
C ARG A 198 10.51 0.39 16.61
N ALA A 199 9.90 -0.16 15.58
CA ALA A 199 10.59 -1.02 14.61
C ALA A 199 11.29 -0.25 13.49
N ALA A 200 10.91 1.01 13.25
CA ALA A 200 11.45 1.86 12.19
C ALA A 200 12.72 2.60 12.64
N ASP A 201 13.69 2.76 11.74
CA ASP A 201 14.83 3.69 11.94
C ASP A 201 14.35 5.14 11.99
N ILE A 202 13.35 5.49 11.18
CA ILE A 202 12.56 6.72 11.30
C ILE A 202 11.07 6.43 11.11
N TRP A 203 10.24 7.25 11.71
CA TRP A 203 8.79 7.23 11.51
C TRP A 203 8.30 8.61 11.11
N VAL A 204 7.31 8.65 10.20
CA VAL A 204 6.68 9.88 9.74
C VAL A 204 5.15 9.75 9.79
N SER A 205 4.49 10.82 10.22
CA SER A 205 3.03 10.91 10.17
C SER A 205 2.53 11.27 8.76
N SER A 206 3.38 11.90 7.96
CA SER A 206 3.16 12.25 6.55
C SER A 206 4.49 12.22 5.82
N LEU A 207 4.46 11.87 4.53
CA LEU A 207 5.64 11.94 3.67
C LEU A 207 6.19 13.39 3.50
N GLU A 208 5.41 14.40 3.84
CA GLU A 208 5.87 15.81 3.92
C GLU A 208 7.04 15.99 4.90
N GLU A 209 7.15 15.11 5.90
CA GLU A 209 8.24 15.16 6.89
C GLU A 209 9.58 14.62 6.35
N LEU A 210 9.59 13.87 5.24
CA LEU A 210 10.80 13.20 4.75
C LEU A 210 11.99 14.15 4.57
N PRO A 211 11.85 15.37 3.98
CA PRO A 211 12.98 16.29 3.87
C PRO A 211 13.60 16.67 5.21
N ALA A 212 12.78 16.89 6.23
CA ALA A 212 13.24 17.24 7.58
C ALA A 212 13.87 16.05 8.32
N ARG A 213 13.38 14.82 8.06
CA ARG A 213 13.91 13.58 8.66
C ARG A 213 15.14 13.02 7.93
N TRP A 214 15.36 13.42 6.68
CA TRP A 214 16.45 12.91 5.83
C TRP A 214 17.86 12.95 6.45
N PRO A 215 18.26 14.01 7.18
CA PRO A 215 19.56 14.05 7.84
C PRO A 215 19.78 12.95 8.89
N LEU A 216 18.70 12.41 9.48
CA LEU A 216 18.78 11.33 10.48
C LEU A 216 19.20 10.00 9.85
N LEU A 217 18.83 9.77 8.60
CA LEU A 217 19.15 8.57 7.81
C LEU A 217 20.57 8.59 7.23
N ASN A 218 21.25 9.71 7.29
CA ASN A 218 22.56 9.94 6.65
C ASN A 218 23.67 10.35 7.62
N ARG A 219 23.48 10.03 8.90
CA ARG A 219 24.51 10.21 9.94
C ARG A 219 25.62 9.16 9.84
#